data_5265c87690de17905128c1be015c3f40
#
_entry.id   5265c87690de17905128c1be015c3f40
#
_cell.length_a   1.000
_cell.length_b   1.000
_cell.length_c   1.000
_cell.angle_alpha   90.00
_cell.angle_beta   90.00
_cell.angle_gamma   90.00
#
_symmetry.space_group_name_H-M   'P 1'
#
loop_
_entity.id
_entity.type
_entity.pdbx_description
1 polymer ?
#
loop_
_entity_poly.entity_id
_entity_poly.type
_entity_poly.pdbx_seq_one_letter_code
_entity_poly.pdbx_strand_id
1 'polypeptide(L)'
;VDALSEHNPRVVSAVKLQRAAQRRKTGQFLAEGANSVAAALETGRVRELFYSMHAATRENPLIAGAAAAGVRTTLVSERAAEHLGETVTAPGLVAVCDHIDVPLADVLAERPTLLAVPVEIAEPGNAGTLIRVADAVGANGVVLAGDAVDPHNGKCVRASAGSLFHVPIARHRDIGEVLDAVAAAGITVLATAAKGEVDLDEADELLAGPVAWLFGNEAHGLDPAVAARADHRVRIPIHGRAESLNLAAAAAICLYASARVQHTK
;
A
#
# COMPACT_ATOMS: atom_id res chain seq x y z
N VAL A 1 -32.41 15.31 -6.84
CA VAL A 1 -32.13 13.87 -6.65
C VAL A 1 -32.15 13.63 -5.14
N ASP A 2 -33.03 12.72 -4.68
CA ASP A 2 -33.11 12.40 -3.25
C ASP A 2 -31.85 11.64 -2.82
N ALA A 3 -31.28 12.04 -1.67
CA ALA A 3 -30.11 11.36 -1.10
C ALA A 3 -30.47 9.95 -0.63
N LEU A 4 -29.63 8.95 -0.98
CA LEU A 4 -29.83 7.59 -0.53
C LEU A 4 -29.59 7.47 1.00
N SER A 5 -30.47 6.76 1.69
CA SER A 5 -30.31 6.48 3.11
C SER A 5 -29.36 5.32 3.37
N GLU A 6 -28.97 5.15 4.63
CA GLU A 6 -28.14 4.03 5.10
C GLU A 6 -28.79 2.66 4.90
N HIS A 7 -30.10 2.60 4.69
CA HIS A 7 -30.86 1.36 4.44
C HIS A 7 -30.94 1.01 2.95
N ASN A 8 -30.50 1.90 2.07
CA ASN A 8 -30.53 1.61 0.63
C ASN A 8 -29.64 0.39 0.32
N PRO A 9 -30.12 -0.57 -0.49
CA PRO A 9 -29.36 -1.79 -0.80
C PRO A 9 -27.94 -1.54 -1.35
N ARG A 10 -27.74 -0.47 -2.13
CA ARG A 10 -26.40 -0.11 -2.66
C ARG A 10 -25.46 0.36 -1.55
N VAL A 11 -25.94 1.18 -0.63
CA VAL A 11 -25.17 1.63 0.54
C VAL A 11 -24.86 0.44 1.44
N VAL A 12 -25.84 -0.40 1.76
CA VAL A 12 -25.66 -1.61 2.57
C VAL A 12 -24.64 -2.57 1.92
N SER A 13 -24.69 -2.72 0.60
CA SER A 13 -23.72 -3.56 -0.12
C SER A 13 -22.30 -3.00 -0.05
N ALA A 14 -22.14 -1.68 -0.20
CA ALA A 14 -20.84 -1.02 -0.09
C ALA A 14 -20.26 -1.12 1.34
N VAL A 15 -21.07 -0.87 2.37
CA VAL A 15 -20.65 -1.01 3.78
C VAL A 15 -20.11 -2.41 4.10
N LYS A 16 -20.66 -3.46 3.48
CA LYS A 16 -20.14 -4.83 3.67
C LYS A 16 -18.68 -4.99 3.23
N LEU A 17 -18.17 -4.13 2.34
CA LEU A 17 -16.77 -4.14 1.89
C LEU A 17 -15.76 -3.76 2.98
N GLN A 18 -16.20 -3.22 4.11
CA GLN A 18 -15.38 -3.07 5.31
C GLN A 18 -14.88 -4.42 5.83
N ARG A 19 -15.58 -5.51 5.51
CA ARG A 19 -15.21 -6.88 5.92
C ARG A 19 -14.33 -7.56 4.88
N ALA A 20 -13.20 -8.13 5.32
CA ALA A 20 -12.26 -8.84 4.46
C ALA A 20 -12.90 -9.98 3.63
N ALA A 21 -13.84 -10.74 4.22
CA ALA A 21 -14.54 -11.81 3.51
C ALA A 21 -15.34 -11.29 2.31
N GLN A 22 -15.96 -10.10 2.44
CA GLN A 22 -16.71 -9.51 1.36
C GLN A 22 -15.79 -8.97 0.27
N ARG A 23 -14.68 -8.31 0.63
CA ARG A 23 -13.67 -7.86 -0.36
C ARG A 23 -13.14 -9.02 -1.18
N ARG A 24 -12.76 -10.13 -0.53
CA ARG A 24 -12.31 -11.36 -1.24
C ARG A 24 -13.39 -11.94 -2.17
N LYS A 25 -14.65 -11.92 -1.74
CA LYS A 25 -15.76 -12.45 -2.53
C LYS A 25 -16.06 -11.63 -3.78
N THR A 26 -15.99 -10.29 -3.66
CA THR A 26 -16.41 -9.38 -4.73
C THR A 26 -15.25 -8.85 -5.57
N GLY A 27 -14.01 -8.94 -5.10
CA GLY A 27 -12.87 -8.28 -5.71
C GLY A 27 -12.94 -6.74 -5.64
N GLN A 28 -13.68 -6.21 -4.64
CA GLN A 28 -13.90 -4.78 -4.49
C GLN A 28 -13.53 -4.32 -3.09
N PHE A 29 -13.25 -3.02 -2.94
CA PHE A 29 -12.92 -2.38 -1.67
C PHE A 29 -13.36 -0.92 -1.65
N LEU A 30 -13.23 -0.27 -0.50
CA LEU A 30 -13.57 1.14 -0.31
C LEU A 30 -12.31 2.02 -0.27
N ALA A 31 -12.35 3.13 -0.99
CA ALA A 31 -11.39 4.22 -0.88
C ALA A 31 -12.10 5.47 -0.33
N GLU A 32 -11.66 5.93 0.83
CA GLU A 32 -12.27 7.02 1.59
C GLU A 32 -11.40 8.28 1.53
N GLY A 33 -12.03 9.43 1.32
CA GLY A 33 -11.40 10.75 1.34
C GLY A 33 -10.86 11.21 -0.02
N ALA A 34 -10.66 12.52 -0.17
CA ALA A 34 -10.37 13.16 -1.46
C ALA A 34 -9.09 12.62 -2.13
N ASN A 35 -7.99 12.47 -1.37
CA ASN A 35 -6.72 12.00 -1.93
C ASN A 35 -6.82 10.58 -2.50
N SER A 36 -7.43 9.65 -1.72
CA SER A 36 -7.61 8.26 -2.16
C SER A 36 -8.57 8.17 -3.35
N VAL A 37 -9.66 8.94 -3.32
CA VAL A 37 -10.64 8.96 -4.41
C VAL A 37 -10.05 9.55 -5.69
N ALA A 38 -9.29 10.66 -5.60
CA ALA A 38 -8.62 11.24 -6.74
C ALA A 38 -7.66 10.25 -7.42
N ALA A 39 -6.78 9.62 -6.63
CA ALA A 39 -5.85 8.61 -7.13
C ALA A 39 -6.59 7.38 -7.72
N ALA A 40 -7.67 6.94 -7.08
CA ALA A 40 -8.47 5.83 -7.59
C ALA A 40 -9.10 6.14 -8.96
N LEU A 41 -9.60 7.35 -9.17
CA LEU A 41 -10.21 7.77 -10.44
C LEU A 41 -9.22 7.72 -11.60
N GLU A 42 -7.94 8.04 -11.37
CA GLU A 42 -6.89 7.97 -12.39
C GLU A 42 -6.66 6.55 -12.91
N THR A 43 -6.96 5.54 -12.10
CA THR A 43 -6.78 4.12 -12.50
C THR A 43 -7.91 3.57 -13.37
N GLY A 44 -9.04 4.27 -13.47
CA GLY A 44 -10.26 3.77 -14.13
C GLY A 44 -10.95 2.61 -13.38
N ARG A 45 -10.58 2.33 -12.13
CA ARG A 45 -11.10 1.19 -11.34
C ARG A 45 -12.26 1.55 -10.41
N VAL A 46 -12.69 2.81 -10.40
CA VAL A 46 -13.83 3.25 -9.59
C VAL A 46 -15.14 2.82 -10.25
N ARG A 47 -15.96 2.09 -9.53
CA ARG A 47 -17.30 1.63 -9.96
C ARG A 47 -18.40 2.60 -9.59
N GLU A 48 -18.30 3.17 -8.40
CA GLU A 48 -19.28 4.10 -7.86
C GLU A 48 -18.63 5.03 -6.84
N LEU A 49 -19.03 6.30 -6.87
CA LEU A 49 -18.62 7.31 -5.92
C LEU A 49 -19.83 7.76 -5.10
N PHE A 50 -19.84 7.49 -3.82
CA PHE A 50 -20.79 8.00 -2.86
C PHE A 50 -20.28 9.31 -2.26
N TYR A 51 -21.16 10.31 -2.15
CA TYR A 51 -20.80 11.59 -1.56
C TYR A 51 -21.96 12.20 -0.76
N SER A 52 -21.66 12.87 0.35
CA SER A 52 -22.62 13.62 1.14
C SER A 52 -22.73 15.07 0.62
N MET A 53 -23.77 15.81 1.05
CA MET A 53 -23.88 17.23 0.73
C MET A 53 -22.72 18.05 1.28
N HIS A 54 -22.22 17.69 2.46
CA HIS A 54 -21.03 18.33 3.02
C HIS A 54 -19.79 18.11 2.11
N ALA A 55 -19.57 16.88 1.65
CA ALA A 55 -18.49 16.59 0.69
C ALA A 55 -18.70 17.30 -0.64
N ALA A 56 -19.93 17.38 -1.15
CA ALA A 56 -20.24 18.08 -2.40
C ALA A 56 -19.82 19.56 -2.37
N THR A 57 -19.95 20.22 -1.23
CA THR A 57 -19.54 21.62 -1.07
C THR A 57 -18.03 21.81 -1.18
N ARG A 58 -17.25 20.82 -0.71
CA ARG A 58 -15.79 20.90 -0.64
C ARG A 58 -15.09 20.30 -1.85
N GLU A 59 -15.62 19.21 -2.38
CA GLU A 59 -14.98 18.34 -3.35
C GLU A 59 -15.74 18.31 -4.70
N ASN A 60 -16.53 19.35 -4.99
CA ASN A 60 -17.33 19.41 -6.23
C ASN A 60 -16.52 19.15 -7.50
N PRO A 61 -15.30 19.69 -7.69
CA PRO A 61 -14.52 19.41 -8.89
C PRO A 61 -14.21 17.93 -9.07
N LEU A 62 -13.91 17.22 -7.97
CA LEU A 62 -13.59 15.79 -7.98
C LEU A 62 -14.84 14.95 -8.32
N ILE A 63 -16.00 15.30 -7.75
CA ILE A 63 -17.27 14.64 -8.03
C ILE A 63 -17.70 14.87 -9.49
N ALA A 64 -17.58 16.10 -9.97
CA ALA A 64 -17.88 16.44 -11.37
C ALA A 64 -16.93 15.72 -12.34
N GLY A 65 -15.62 15.64 -12.01
CA GLY A 65 -14.64 14.90 -12.78
C GLY A 65 -14.97 13.42 -12.86
N ALA A 66 -15.37 12.80 -11.74
CA ALA A 66 -15.81 11.41 -11.70
C ALA A 66 -17.04 11.17 -12.61
N ALA A 67 -18.03 12.04 -12.53
CA ALA A 67 -19.23 11.97 -13.39
C ALA A 67 -18.87 12.13 -14.88
N ALA A 68 -17.99 13.06 -15.22
CA ALA A 68 -17.51 13.27 -16.59
C ALA A 68 -16.73 12.06 -17.13
N ALA A 69 -16.02 11.34 -16.26
CA ALA A 69 -15.35 10.08 -16.59
C ALA A 69 -16.30 8.87 -16.69
N GLY A 70 -17.61 9.07 -16.54
CA GLY A 70 -18.62 8.00 -16.62
C GLY A 70 -18.78 7.18 -15.36
N VAL A 71 -18.15 7.58 -14.25
CA VAL A 71 -18.32 6.94 -12.94
C VAL A 71 -19.69 7.31 -12.38
N ARG A 72 -20.42 6.33 -11.87
CA ARG A 72 -21.68 6.57 -11.18
C ARG A 72 -21.42 7.38 -9.91
N THR A 73 -21.94 8.59 -9.84
CA THR A 73 -21.89 9.45 -8.65
C THR A 73 -23.24 9.43 -7.94
N THR A 74 -23.24 9.23 -6.64
CA THR A 74 -24.47 9.01 -5.86
C THR A 74 -24.47 9.86 -4.60
N LEU A 75 -25.45 10.76 -4.50
CA LEU A 75 -25.69 11.54 -3.29
C LEU A 75 -26.26 10.62 -2.20
N VAL A 76 -25.69 10.69 -1.00
CA VAL A 76 -26.14 9.95 0.18
C VAL A 76 -26.42 10.90 1.35
N SER A 77 -27.25 10.44 2.30
CA SER A 77 -27.45 11.16 3.55
C SER A 77 -26.15 11.21 4.36
N GLU A 78 -25.99 12.22 5.23
CA GLU A 78 -24.80 12.29 6.11
C GLU A 78 -24.64 11.01 6.94
N ARG A 79 -25.75 10.44 7.45
CA ARG A 79 -25.74 9.18 8.18
C ARG A 79 -25.28 7.99 7.32
N ALA A 80 -25.68 7.94 6.06
CA ALA A 80 -25.19 6.90 5.13
C ALA A 80 -23.69 7.09 4.83
N ALA A 81 -23.21 8.33 4.70
CA ALA A 81 -21.80 8.63 4.54
C ALA A 81 -20.96 8.23 5.75
N GLU A 82 -21.47 8.45 6.98
CA GLU A 82 -20.84 7.98 8.21
C GLU A 82 -20.73 6.45 8.25
N HIS A 83 -21.77 5.72 7.81
CA HIS A 83 -21.72 4.25 7.76
C HIS A 83 -20.76 3.71 6.69
N LEU A 84 -20.59 4.42 5.58
CA LEU A 84 -19.64 4.07 4.52
C LEU A 84 -18.19 4.32 4.95
N GLY A 85 -17.95 5.35 5.77
CA GLY A 85 -16.65 5.64 6.34
C GLY A 85 -16.29 4.72 7.50
N GLU A 86 -15.00 4.61 7.79
CA GLU A 86 -14.47 3.91 8.97
C GLU A 86 -13.80 4.87 9.96
N THR A 87 -13.83 6.17 9.68
CA THR A 87 -13.23 7.21 10.52
C THR A 87 -14.28 7.86 11.40
N VAL A 88 -13.87 8.32 12.58
CA VAL A 88 -14.77 9.04 13.54
C VAL A 88 -15.35 10.30 12.90
N THR A 89 -14.56 10.98 12.05
CA THR A 89 -15.01 12.13 11.26
C THR A 89 -14.97 11.72 9.79
N ALA A 90 -16.09 11.17 9.32
CA ALA A 90 -16.19 10.72 7.95
C ALA A 90 -16.03 11.90 6.97
N PRO A 91 -15.14 11.84 5.97
CA PRO A 91 -14.98 12.89 4.98
C PRO A 91 -16.19 13.03 4.04
N GLY A 92 -17.12 12.10 4.10
CA GLY A 92 -18.34 12.10 3.31
C GLY A 92 -18.13 11.78 1.82
N LEU A 93 -16.96 11.26 1.45
CA LEU A 93 -16.60 10.89 0.09
C LEU A 93 -15.97 9.50 0.09
N VAL A 94 -16.64 8.52 -0.53
CA VAL A 94 -16.22 7.11 -0.54
C VAL A 94 -16.42 6.51 -1.92
N ALA A 95 -15.37 5.96 -2.51
CA ALA A 95 -15.41 5.23 -3.77
C ALA A 95 -15.42 3.72 -3.54
N VAL A 96 -16.24 3.00 -4.29
CA VAL A 96 -16.15 1.56 -4.48
C VAL A 96 -15.20 1.30 -5.65
N CYS A 97 -14.11 0.60 -5.37
CA CYS A 97 -13.05 0.32 -6.35
C CYS A 97 -12.90 -1.19 -6.56
N ASP A 98 -12.51 -1.60 -7.76
CA ASP A 98 -12.01 -2.97 -7.99
C ASP A 98 -10.62 -3.13 -7.37
N HIS A 99 -10.25 -4.35 -6.98
CA HIS A 99 -8.91 -4.67 -6.49
C HIS A 99 -7.83 -4.21 -7.46
N ILE A 100 -6.70 -3.77 -6.92
CA ILE A 100 -5.61 -3.16 -7.70
C ILE A 100 -4.34 -4.00 -7.73
N ASP A 101 -4.28 -5.07 -6.94
CA ASP A 101 -3.11 -5.96 -6.91
C ASP A 101 -2.88 -6.63 -8.29
N VAL A 102 -1.61 -6.80 -8.62
CA VAL A 102 -1.15 -7.39 -9.86
C VAL A 102 -0.34 -8.66 -9.58
N PRO A 103 -0.18 -9.56 -10.56
CA PRO A 103 0.73 -10.70 -10.42
C PRO A 103 2.18 -10.27 -10.15
N LEU A 104 2.91 -11.04 -9.33
CA LEU A 104 4.35 -10.80 -9.09
C LEU A 104 5.15 -10.75 -10.39
N ALA A 105 4.81 -11.62 -11.35
CA ALA A 105 5.47 -11.67 -12.65
C ALA A 105 5.37 -10.33 -13.40
N ASP A 106 4.24 -9.63 -13.30
CA ASP A 106 4.05 -8.34 -13.97
C ASP A 106 4.94 -7.26 -13.35
N VAL A 107 5.09 -7.25 -12.01
CA VAL A 107 6.02 -6.34 -11.32
C VAL A 107 7.46 -6.58 -11.76
N LEU A 108 7.88 -7.83 -11.91
CA LEU A 108 9.24 -8.19 -12.28
C LEU A 108 9.53 -8.00 -13.77
N ALA A 109 8.51 -8.10 -14.64
CA ALA A 109 8.65 -7.90 -16.08
C ALA A 109 9.12 -6.47 -16.45
N GLU A 110 8.79 -5.48 -15.62
CA GLU A 110 9.18 -4.07 -15.80
C GLU A 110 10.65 -3.78 -15.41
N ARG A 111 11.42 -4.82 -15.06
CA ARG A 111 12.83 -4.73 -14.64
C ARG A 111 13.05 -3.72 -13.51
N PRO A 112 12.42 -3.92 -12.36
CA PRO A 112 12.48 -2.99 -11.27
C PRO A 112 13.89 -2.82 -10.72
N THR A 113 14.25 -1.58 -10.35
CA THR A 113 15.52 -1.26 -9.70
C THR A 113 15.37 -1.13 -8.18
N LEU A 114 14.16 -0.91 -7.69
CA LEU A 114 13.87 -0.80 -6.26
C LEU A 114 12.52 -1.43 -5.93
N LEU A 115 12.55 -2.48 -5.12
CA LEU A 115 11.36 -3.16 -4.59
C LEU A 115 11.32 -3.11 -3.07
N ALA A 116 10.14 -2.92 -2.52
CA ALA A 116 9.86 -3.14 -1.11
C ALA A 116 9.12 -4.48 -0.93
N VAL A 117 9.66 -5.35 -0.09
CA VAL A 117 9.11 -6.70 0.17
C VAL A 117 8.84 -6.85 1.67
N PRO A 118 7.74 -6.29 2.19
CA PRO A 118 7.33 -6.58 3.57
C PRO A 118 6.89 -8.03 3.69
N VAL A 119 7.54 -8.74 4.60
CA VAL A 119 7.29 -10.17 4.87
C VAL A 119 6.40 -10.30 6.10
N GLU A 120 5.23 -10.89 5.90
CA GLU A 120 4.23 -11.13 6.97
C GLU A 120 3.87 -9.86 7.76
N ILE A 121 3.84 -8.71 7.09
CA ILE A 121 3.42 -7.45 7.72
C ILE A 121 1.97 -7.57 8.20
N ALA A 122 1.74 -7.29 9.49
CA ALA A 122 0.46 -7.53 10.15
C ALA A 122 -0.34 -6.25 10.38
N GLU A 123 0.32 -5.10 10.60
CA GLU A 123 -0.35 -3.84 10.93
C GLU A 123 -0.72 -3.05 9.66
N PRO A 124 -2.04 -2.84 9.39
CA PRO A 124 -2.48 -2.15 8.18
C PRO A 124 -1.93 -0.73 8.03
N GLY A 125 -1.72 -0.03 9.15
CA GLY A 125 -1.16 1.31 9.16
C GLY A 125 0.29 1.33 8.68
N ASN A 126 1.10 0.37 9.13
CA ASN A 126 2.49 0.21 8.66
C ASN A 126 2.53 -0.15 7.18
N ALA A 127 1.66 -1.06 6.74
CA ALA A 127 1.57 -1.44 5.32
C ALA A 127 1.23 -0.23 4.43
N GLY A 128 0.23 0.56 4.80
CA GLY A 128 -0.15 1.76 4.07
C GLY A 128 0.95 2.82 4.07
N THR A 129 1.62 3.03 5.21
CA THR A 129 2.75 3.97 5.32
C THR A 129 3.94 3.51 4.46
N LEU A 130 4.25 2.21 4.46
CA LEU A 130 5.30 1.65 3.62
C LEU A 130 4.99 1.84 2.13
N ILE A 131 3.75 1.61 1.70
CA ILE A 131 3.30 1.85 0.33
C ILE A 131 3.47 3.33 -0.04
N ARG A 132 3.10 4.24 0.87
CA ARG A 132 3.28 5.67 0.66
C ARG A 132 4.75 6.07 0.54
N VAL A 133 5.62 5.48 1.33
CA VAL A 133 7.07 5.69 1.23
C VAL A 133 7.60 5.16 -0.10
N ALA A 134 7.19 3.95 -0.50
CA ALA A 134 7.59 3.34 -1.77
C ALA A 134 7.23 4.25 -2.97
N ASP A 135 6.02 4.80 -2.97
CA ASP A 135 5.59 5.79 -3.97
C ASP A 135 6.48 7.05 -3.94
N ALA A 136 6.66 7.62 -2.76
CA ALA A 136 7.42 8.87 -2.59
C ALA A 136 8.88 8.78 -3.06
N VAL A 137 9.51 7.62 -2.94
CA VAL A 137 10.90 7.41 -3.38
C VAL A 137 11.00 6.88 -4.82
N GLY A 138 9.88 6.63 -5.49
CA GLY A 138 9.86 6.10 -6.84
C GLY A 138 10.21 4.61 -6.92
N ALA A 139 9.89 3.82 -5.89
CA ALA A 139 10.03 2.37 -5.96
C ALA A 139 9.12 1.78 -7.05
N ASN A 140 9.59 0.75 -7.72
CA ASN A 140 8.88 0.14 -8.85
C ASN A 140 7.77 -0.83 -8.44
N GLY A 141 7.72 -1.21 -7.16
CA GLY A 141 6.66 -2.07 -6.65
C GLY A 141 6.79 -2.41 -5.16
N VAL A 142 5.68 -2.89 -4.62
CA VAL A 142 5.59 -3.46 -3.27
C VAL A 142 5.11 -4.89 -3.39
N VAL A 143 5.85 -5.84 -2.83
CA VAL A 143 5.49 -7.27 -2.82
C VAL A 143 5.16 -7.69 -1.39
N LEU A 144 3.88 -7.85 -1.10
CA LEU A 144 3.40 -8.35 0.19
C LEU A 144 3.59 -9.88 0.23
N ALA A 145 4.64 -10.33 0.91
CA ALA A 145 5.03 -11.73 0.97
C ALA A 145 4.55 -12.42 2.24
N GLY A 146 4.16 -13.70 2.12
CA GLY A 146 3.67 -14.49 3.23
C GLY A 146 2.22 -14.18 3.60
N ASP A 147 1.86 -14.41 4.87
CA ASP A 147 0.54 -14.09 5.42
C ASP A 147 0.47 -12.61 5.83
N ALA A 148 0.54 -11.75 4.84
CA ALA A 148 0.52 -10.30 5.02
C ALA A 148 -0.91 -9.75 5.10
N VAL A 149 -1.05 -8.59 5.73
CA VAL A 149 -2.31 -7.84 5.79
C VAL A 149 -2.86 -7.55 4.39
N ASP A 150 -4.17 -7.51 4.29
CA ASP A 150 -4.87 -7.15 3.06
C ASP A 150 -4.63 -5.65 2.75
N PRO A 151 -3.98 -5.29 1.62
CA PRO A 151 -3.73 -3.90 1.26
C PRO A 151 -5.02 -3.10 1.01
N HIS A 152 -6.12 -3.80 0.70
CA HIS A 152 -7.44 -3.20 0.51
C HIS A 152 -8.21 -2.98 1.83
N ASN A 153 -7.61 -3.29 2.98
CA ASN A 153 -8.13 -2.92 4.30
C ASN A 153 -8.22 -1.39 4.41
N GLY A 154 -9.36 -0.87 4.89
CA GLY A 154 -9.61 0.57 4.94
C GLY A 154 -8.53 1.37 5.68
N LYS A 155 -7.96 0.83 6.77
CA LYS A 155 -6.85 1.49 7.48
C LYS A 155 -5.57 1.55 6.63
N CYS A 156 -5.26 0.50 5.86
CA CYS A 156 -4.13 0.52 4.92
C CYS A 156 -4.37 1.53 3.79
N VAL A 157 -5.55 1.53 3.19
CA VAL A 157 -5.92 2.47 2.13
C VAL A 157 -5.76 3.92 2.60
N ARG A 158 -6.29 4.26 3.77
CA ARG A 158 -6.16 5.62 4.34
C ARG A 158 -4.71 5.99 4.64
N ALA A 159 -3.96 5.09 5.27
CA ALA A 159 -2.54 5.32 5.59
C ALA A 159 -1.67 5.52 4.35
N SER A 160 -2.04 4.93 3.21
CA SER A 160 -1.34 5.12 1.94
C SER A 160 -1.61 6.47 1.27
N ALA A 161 -2.64 7.18 1.68
CA ALA A 161 -2.98 8.54 1.21
C ALA A 161 -3.04 8.68 -0.34
N GLY A 162 -3.53 7.65 -1.04
CA GLY A 162 -3.62 7.59 -2.50
C GLY A 162 -2.49 6.79 -3.16
N SER A 163 -1.34 6.62 -2.51
CA SER A 163 -0.19 5.90 -3.08
C SER A 163 -0.48 4.44 -3.40
N LEU A 164 -1.49 3.84 -2.75
CA LEU A 164 -1.99 2.50 -3.08
C LEU A 164 -2.32 2.34 -4.58
N PHE A 165 -2.76 3.41 -5.22
CA PHE A 165 -3.17 3.44 -6.63
C PHE A 165 -2.04 3.80 -7.59
N HIS A 166 -0.88 4.24 -7.09
CA HIS A 166 0.26 4.67 -7.91
C HIS A 166 1.31 3.58 -8.07
N VAL A 167 1.58 2.83 -7.00
CA VAL A 167 2.64 1.81 -6.97
C VAL A 167 2.04 0.43 -7.28
N PRO A 168 2.61 -0.35 -8.21
CA PRO A 168 2.21 -1.75 -8.41
C PRO A 168 2.36 -2.54 -7.12
N ILE A 169 1.31 -3.26 -6.73
CA ILE A 169 1.29 -4.07 -5.51
C ILE A 169 1.02 -5.52 -5.91
N ALA A 170 1.96 -6.41 -5.59
CA ALA A 170 1.77 -7.84 -5.70
C ALA A 170 1.57 -8.47 -4.32
N ARG A 171 0.80 -9.55 -4.28
CA ARG A 171 0.60 -10.38 -3.09
C ARG A 171 0.99 -11.81 -3.41
N HIS A 172 1.85 -12.40 -2.60
CA HIS A 172 2.28 -13.78 -2.81
C HIS A 172 2.49 -14.50 -1.49
N ARG A 173 1.79 -15.63 -1.30
CA ARG A 173 1.79 -16.35 -0.02
C ARG A 173 3.09 -17.10 0.25
N ASP A 174 3.72 -17.64 -0.77
CA ASP A 174 4.96 -18.38 -0.63
C ASP A 174 6.16 -17.43 -0.70
N ILE A 175 6.80 -17.21 0.44
CA ILE A 175 7.98 -16.35 0.57
C ILE A 175 9.15 -16.91 -0.26
N GLY A 176 9.29 -18.24 -0.28
CA GLY A 176 10.34 -18.91 -1.05
C GLY A 176 10.23 -18.60 -2.54
N GLU A 177 9.02 -18.72 -3.10
CA GLU A 177 8.76 -18.40 -4.51
C GLU A 177 9.03 -16.92 -4.82
N VAL A 178 8.70 -16.00 -3.90
CA VAL A 178 9.02 -14.56 -4.06
C VAL A 178 10.53 -14.37 -4.17
N LEU A 179 11.31 -14.96 -3.25
CA LEU A 179 12.76 -14.84 -3.23
C LEU A 179 13.40 -15.45 -4.49
N ASP A 180 12.91 -16.61 -4.93
CA ASP A 180 13.38 -17.26 -6.16
C ASP A 180 13.10 -16.39 -7.39
N ALA A 181 11.92 -15.83 -7.50
CA ALA A 181 11.52 -14.97 -8.61
C ALA A 181 12.35 -13.66 -8.65
N VAL A 182 12.56 -13.02 -7.51
CA VAL A 182 13.37 -11.80 -7.39
C VAL A 182 14.83 -12.08 -7.77
N ALA A 183 15.42 -13.18 -7.27
CA ALA A 183 16.78 -13.59 -7.61
C ALA A 183 16.92 -13.92 -9.11
N ALA A 184 15.95 -14.64 -9.69
CA ALA A 184 15.92 -14.96 -11.11
C ALA A 184 15.83 -13.71 -12.02
N ALA A 185 15.23 -12.63 -11.50
CA ALA A 185 15.20 -11.33 -12.18
C ALA A 185 16.51 -10.53 -12.07
N GLY A 186 17.54 -11.07 -11.39
CA GLY A 186 18.84 -10.41 -11.21
C GLY A 186 18.82 -9.24 -10.21
N ILE A 187 17.89 -9.27 -9.26
CA ILE A 187 17.72 -8.25 -8.24
C ILE A 187 18.36 -8.74 -6.93
N THR A 188 19.25 -7.93 -6.37
CA THR A 188 19.92 -8.24 -5.08
C THR A 188 18.93 -8.15 -3.94
N VAL A 189 18.85 -9.20 -3.14
CA VAL A 189 17.93 -9.27 -1.99
C VAL A 189 18.65 -8.79 -0.73
N LEU A 190 18.12 -7.74 -0.10
CA LEU A 190 18.64 -7.13 1.11
C LEU A 190 17.66 -7.35 2.27
N ALA A 191 18.09 -8.00 3.35
CA ALA A 191 17.29 -8.17 4.54
C ALA A 191 17.63 -7.11 5.59
N THR A 192 16.62 -6.41 6.12
CA THR A 192 16.84 -5.56 7.29
C THR A 192 17.09 -6.44 8.53
N ALA A 193 18.16 -6.18 9.24
CA ALA A 193 18.52 -6.94 10.44
C ALA A 193 19.28 -6.04 11.44
N ALA A 194 18.91 -6.13 12.72
CA ALA A 194 19.56 -5.34 13.78
C ALA A 194 21.08 -5.63 13.90
N LYS A 195 21.49 -6.84 13.56
CA LYS A 195 22.89 -7.32 13.57
C LYS A 195 23.37 -7.70 12.17
N GLY A 196 22.98 -6.94 11.16
CA GLY A 196 23.42 -7.15 9.79
C GLY A 196 24.91 -6.91 9.62
N GLU A 197 25.53 -7.66 8.71
CA GLU A 197 26.96 -7.51 8.39
C GLU A 197 27.30 -6.26 7.60
N VAL A 198 26.30 -5.69 6.90
CA VAL A 198 26.46 -4.46 6.14
C VAL A 198 25.85 -3.29 6.91
N ASP A 199 26.60 -2.21 7.03
CA ASP A 199 26.10 -0.95 7.56
C ASP A 199 25.43 -0.14 6.44
N LEU A 200 24.22 0.37 6.68
CA LEU A 200 23.49 1.12 5.65
C LEU A 200 24.26 2.37 5.20
N ASP A 201 25.00 3.01 6.12
CA ASP A 201 25.76 4.23 5.79
C ASP A 201 26.97 3.95 4.87
N GLU A 202 27.40 2.68 4.77
CA GLU A 202 28.49 2.21 3.92
C GLU A 202 28.01 1.42 2.69
N ALA A 203 26.69 1.37 2.42
CA ALA A 203 26.08 0.48 1.44
C ALA A 203 25.91 1.10 0.04
N ASP A 204 26.41 2.32 -0.24
CA ASP A 204 26.12 3.04 -1.49
C ASP A 204 26.44 2.23 -2.76
N GLU A 205 27.55 1.49 -2.78
CA GLU A 205 27.90 0.64 -3.94
C GLU A 205 26.89 -0.48 -4.15
N LEU A 206 26.43 -1.10 -3.07
CA LEU A 206 25.42 -2.15 -3.09
C LEU A 206 24.06 -1.61 -3.55
N LEU A 207 23.68 -0.41 -3.09
CA LEU A 207 22.40 0.23 -3.40
C LEU A 207 22.33 0.82 -4.81
N ALA A 208 23.44 0.94 -5.50
CA ALA A 208 23.50 1.50 -6.85
C ALA A 208 22.90 0.57 -7.93
N GLY A 209 22.80 -0.71 -7.65
CA GLY A 209 22.17 -1.72 -8.52
C GLY A 209 20.70 -1.96 -8.18
N PRO A 210 20.05 -2.89 -8.92
CA PRO A 210 18.70 -3.33 -8.58
C PRO A 210 18.66 -4.05 -7.23
N VAL A 211 17.80 -3.59 -6.31
CA VAL A 211 17.65 -4.14 -4.97
C VAL A 211 16.20 -4.38 -4.57
N ALA A 212 15.96 -5.42 -3.80
CA ALA A 212 14.70 -5.73 -3.15
C ALA A 212 14.93 -5.80 -1.63
N TRP A 213 14.25 -4.94 -0.89
CA TRP A 213 14.35 -4.86 0.56
C TRP A 213 13.34 -5.76 1.24
N LEU A 214 13.79 -6.73 2.03
CA LEU A 214 12.95 -7.52 2.93
C LEU A 214 12.78 -6.78 4.26
N PHE A 215 11.54 -6.48 4.62
CA PHE A 215 11.18 -5.92 5.91
C PHE A 215 10.42 -6.97 6.71
N GLY A 216 10.86 -7.27 7.92
CA GLY A 216 10.26 -8.28 8.76
C GLY A 216 8.95 -7.85 9.43
N ASN A 217 8.31 -8.81 10.09
CA ASN A 217 7.11 -8.58 10.88
C ASN A 217 7.40 -7.65 12.08
N GLU A 218 6.40 -6.87 12.49
CA GLU A 218 6.53 -5.88 13.57
C GLU A 218 6.88 -6.49 14.92
N ALA A 219 6.42 -7.72 15.18
CA ALA A 219 6.59 -8.35 16.48
C ALA A 219 7.88 -9.16 16.60
N HIS A 220 8.29 -9.87 15.54
CA HIS A 220 9.39 -10.83 15.59
C HIS A 220 10.46 -10.65 14.49
N GLY A 221 10.31 -9.63 13.64
CA GLY A 221 11.26 -9.39 12.55
C GLY A 221 11.15 -10.43 11.43
N LEU A 222 12.25 -10.62 10.71
CA LEU A 222 12.36 -11.68 9.69
C LEU A 222 12.68 -13.03 10.34
N ASP A 223 12.02 -14.08 9.86
CA ASP A 223 12.41 -15.43 10.17
C ASP A 223 13.89 -15.66 9.79
N PRO A 224 14.72 -16.30 10.67
CA PRO A 224 16.13 -16.53 10.39
C PRO A 224 16.39 -17.27 9.07
N ALA A 225 15.52 -18.21 8.70
CA ALA A 225 15.64 -18.94 7.45
C ALA A 225 15.36 -18.04 6.23
N VAL A 226 14.45 -17.09 6.34
CA VAL A 226 14.18 -16.07 5.31
C VAL A 226 15.36 -15.10 5.21
N ALA A 227 15.85 -14.59 6.34
CA ALA A 227 16.99 -13.67 6.39
C ALA A 227 18.27 -14.32 5.82
N ALA A 228 18.48 -15.62 6.04
CA ALA A 228 19.62 -16.36 5.50
C ALA A 228 19.60 -16.50 3.97
N ARG A 229 18.44 -16.36 3.34
CA ARG A 229 18.30 -16.39 1.87
C ARG A 229 18.55 -15.04 1.21
N ALA A 230 18.63 -13.94 1.97
CA ALA A 230 19.04 -12.66 1.44
C ALA A 230 20.53 -12.67 1.07
N ASP A 231 20.90 -11.94 0.02
CA ASP A 231 22.30 -11.78 -0.37
C ASP A 231 23.10 -11.05 0.71
N HIS A 232 22.48 -10.04 1.32
CA HIS A 232 23.07 -9.28 2.44
C HIS A 232 22.03 -8.97 3.52
N ARG A 233 22.49 -8.93 4.77
CA ARG A 233 21.73 -8.43 5.92
C ARG A 233 22.28 -7.06 6.27
N VAL A 234 21.41 -6.07 6.21
CA VAL A 234 21.78 -4.66 6.35
C VAL A 234 21.21 -4.12 7.65
N ARG A 235 22.07 -3.50 8.47
CA ARG A 235 21.64 -2.81 9.68
C ARG A 235 21.52 -1.32 9.45
N ILE A 236 20.51 -0.72 10.07
CA ILE A 236 20.41 0.74 10.20
C ILE A 236 21.15 1.12 11.49
N PRO A 237 22.21 1.96 11.45
CA PRO A 237 22.87 2.41 12.66
C PRO A 237 21.92 3.15 13.60
N ILE A 238 21.85 2.73 14.85
CA ILE A 238 21.07 3.42 15.89
C ILE A 238 22.06 4.05 16.86
N HIS A 239 22.15 5.37 16.87
CA HIS A 239 23.09 6.12 17.70
C HIS A 239 22.52 6.47 19.08
N GLY A 240 21.22 6.27 19.28
CA GLY A 240 20.53 6.56 20.53
C GLY A 240 20.36 5.31 21.40
N ARG A 241 19.36 5.36 22.28
CA ARG A 241 19.04 4.31 23.26
C ARG A 241 17.90 3.39 22.82
N ALA A 242 17.32 3.62 21.65
CA ALA A 242 16.27 2.76 21.11
C ALA A 242 16.88 1.41 20.68
N GLU A 243 16.15 0.32 20.93
CA GLU A 243 16.59 -1.02 20.52
C GLU A 243 16.24 -1.33 19.07
N SER A 244 15.20 -0.69 18.54
CA SER A 244 14.70 -0.89 17.18
C SER A 244 13.91 0.34 16.69
N LEU A 245 13.61 0.36 15.39
CA LEU A 245 12.73 1.33 14.75
C LEU A 245 11.37 0.70 14.43
N ASN A 246 10.32 1.51 14.37
CA ASN A 246 9.07 1.12 13.74
C ASN A 246 9.35 0.63 12.32
N LEU A 247 8.63 -0.40 11.87
CA LEU A 247 8.85 -1.02 10.56
C LEU A 247 8.74 -0.01 9.41
N ALA A 248 7.72 0.83 9.40
CA ALA A 248 7.55 1.83 8.36
C ALA A 248 8.65 2.90 8.37
N ALA A 249 9.18 3.24 9.55
CA ALA A 249 10.33 4.13 9.69
C ALA A 249 11.62 3.49 9.14
N ALA A 250 11.86 2.23 9.46
CA ALA A 250 12.99 1.48 8.90
C ALA A 250 12.89 1.38 7.37
N ALA A 251 11.69 1.08 6.86
CA ALA A 251 11.44 1.04 5.42
C ALA A 251 11.71 2.40 4.76
N ALA A 252 11.28 3.50 5.37
CA ALA A 252 11.53 4.84 4.84
C ALA A 252 13.03 5.13 4.72
N ILE A 253 13.82 4.78 5.73
CA ILE A 253 15.27 4.99 5.73
C ILE A 253 15.94 4.16 4.63
N CYS A 254 15.67 2.86 4.56
CA CYS A 254 16.29 1.96 3.58
C CYS A 254 15.91 2.30 2.14
N LEU A 255 14.63 2.53 1.89
CA LEU A 255 14.13 2.86 0.55
C LEU A 255 14.64 4.23 0.09
N TYR A 256 14.67 5.22 0.97
CA TYR A 256 15.21 6.54 0.65
C TYR A 256 16.72 6.49 0.38
N ALA A 257 17.49 5.73 1.18
CA ALA A 257 18.93 5.53 0.94
C ALA A 257 19.19 4.96 -0.45
N SER A 258 18.41 3.92 -0.86
CA SER A 258 18.50 3.33 -2.19
C SER A 258 18.16 4.33 -3.29
N ALA A 259 17.02 5.03 -3.15
CA ALA A 259 16.57 6.01 -4.14
C ALA A 259 17.59 7.15 -4.30
N ARG A 260 18.15 7.67 -3.19
CA ARG A 260 19.20 8.67 -3.21
C ARG A 260 20.37 8.25 -4.10
N VAL A 261 20.86 7.03 -3.92
CA VAL A 261 21.98 6.51 -4.69
C VAL A 261 21.60 6.30 -6.16
N GLN A 262 20.43 5.73 -6.43
CA GLN A 262 19.99 5.41 -7.81
C GLN A 262 19.64 6.65 -8.63
N HIS A 263 19.18 7.74 -8.02
CA HIS A 263 18.80 8.99 -8.70
C HIS A 263 19.93 10.04 -8.77
N THR A 264 21.09 9.77 -8.17
CA THR A 264 22.24 10.70 -8.20
C THR A 264 23.11 10.54 -9.47
N LYS A 265 22.72 9.66 -10.41
CA LYS A 265 23.46 9.40 -11.66
C LYS A 265 22.99 10.29 -12.79
#